data_9f222f029e23935e85e0d77635e7f123
#
_entry.id   9f222f029e23935e85e0d77635e7f123
#
_cell.length_a   1.000
_cell.length_b   1.000
_cell.length_c   1.000
_cell.angle_alpha   90.00
_cell.angle_beta   90.00
_cell.angle_gamma   90.00
#
_symmetry.space_group_name_H-M   'P 1'
#
loop_
_entity.id
_entity.type
_entity.pdbx_description
1 polymer ?
#
loop_
_entity_poly.entity_id
_entity_poly.type
_entity_poly.pdbx_seq_one_letter_code
_entity_poly.pdbx_strand_id
1 'polypeptide(L)'
;MAFDKIKRKFTLHLSGTPFKALANDKFPDEAIFNWTYADEQRAKQEWNDAEGNNPYATLPRLNLYTYQMSDIIKDELNRGIEINGETEEFAFDLIIFFETKNGQVVLNVSVNKFLDALTTRTKFPFSTDELRNELKHTFWLLNRVDSAKALAKKLEEHPVFSKYKLILAAGDGKLDDSDEPQKTYDKVVDAIAHYERTLTLSVGQLPTGVPSP
;
A
#
# COMPACT_ATOMS: atom_id res chain seq x y z
N MET A 1 -10.16 -6.28 34.77
CA MET A 1 -10.74 -5.97 33.43
C MET A 1 -12.16 -6.52 33.36
N ALA A 2 -13.07 -5.93 32.56
CA ALA A 2 -14.48 -6.35 32.50
C ALA A 2 -14.69 -7.81 32.04
N PHE A 3 -13.75 -8.37 31.29
CA PHE A 3 -13.83 -9.72 30.73
C PHE A 3 -13.62 -10.86 31.73
N ASP A 4 -12.99 -10.59 32.88
CA ASP A 4 -12.68 -11.64 33.89
C ASP A 4 -13.92 -12.09 34.65
N LYS A 5 -15.04 -11.36 34.57
CA LYS A 5 -16.31 -11.68 35.22
C LYS A 5 -17.22 -12.60 34.39
N ILE A 6 -16.88 -12.86 33.13
CA ILE A 6 -17.70 -13.69 32.23
C ILE A 6 -17.22 -15.15 32.33
N LYS A 7 -18.04 -16.03 32.86
CA LYS A 7 -17.77 -17.48 32.84
C LYS A 7 -17.97 -18.00 31.42
N ARG A 8 -16.86 -18.28 30.73
CA ARG A 8 -16.85 -18.82 29.35
C ARG A 8 -16.63 -20.31 29.38
N LYS A 9 -17.37 -21.06 28.58
CA LYS A 9 -17.12 -22.50 28.37
C LYS A 9 -16.01 -22.71 27.31
N PHE A 10 -15.96 -21.86 26.30
CA PHE A 10 -14.94 -21.85 25.26
C PHE A 10 -14.81 -20.42 24.68
N THR A 11 -13.73 -20.19 23.99
CA THR A 11 -13.47 -18.91 23.29
C THR A 11 -12.94 -19.22 21.90
N LEU A 12 -13.54 -18.61 20.88
CA LEU A 12 -13.03 -18.62 19.51
C LEU A 12 -12.27 -17.32 19.28
N HIS A 13 -11.01 -17.43 18.85
CA HIS A 13 -10.19 -16.30 18.44
C HIS A 13 -10.12 -16.25 16.92
N LEU A 14 -10.48 -15.11 16.34
CA LEU A 14 -10.39 -14.86 14.89
C LEU A 14 -9.37 -13.75 14.65
N SER A 15 -8.47 -13.95 13.70
CA SER A 15 -7.46 -12.96 13.33
C SER A 15 -7.05 -13.12 11.87
N GLY A 16 -7.00 -12.00 11.14
CA GLY A 16 -6.41 -11.94 9.79
C GLY A 16 -4.86 -11.85 9.83
N THR A 17 -4.27 -11.59 11.00
CA THR A 17 -2.81 -11.44 11.19
C THR A 17 -2.37 -12.21 12.45
N PRO A 18 -2.43 -13.55 12.43
CA PRO A 18 -2.27 -14.36 13.63
C PRO A 18 -0.81 -14.53 14.11
N PHE A 19 0.17 -13.91 13.45
CA PHE A 19 1.62 -14.16 13.62
C PHE A 19 2.08 -14.14 15.09
N LYS A 20 1.64 -13.15 15.89
CA LYS A 20 2.01 -13.06 17.30
C LYS A 20 1.37 -14.15 18.17
N ALA A 21 0.17 -14.59 17.80
CA ALA A 21 -0.54 -15.64 18.53
C ALA A 21 0.07 -17.02 18.25
N LEU A 22 0.44 -17.27 16.99
CA LEU A 22 1.09 -18.50 16.55
C LEU A 22 2.54 -18.61 17.06
N ALA A 23 3.29 -17.50 17.07
CA ALA A 23 4.69 -17.49 17.50
C ALA A 23 4.90 -17.70 19.01
N ASN A 24 3.85 -17.66 19.82
CA ASN A 24 3.95 -17.76 21.29
C ASN A 24 3.45 -19.10 21.86
N ASP A 25 3.20 -20.12 21.04
CA ASP A 25 2.71 -21.46 21.42
C ASP A 25 1.52 -21.41 22.41
N LYS A 26 0.66 -20.38 22.29
CA LYS A 26 -0.47 -20.18 23.21
C LYS A 26 -1.62 -21.16 22.99
N PHE A 27 -1.64 -21.77 21.83
CA PHE A 27 -2.68 -22.69 21.42
C PHE A 27 -2.04 -23.99 20.93
N PRO A 28 -2.58 -25.16 21.30
CA PRO A 28 -2.13 -26.42 20.73
C PRO A 28 -2.51 -26.47 19.22
N ASP A 29 -1.71 -27.14 18.42
CA ASP A 29 -1.87 -27.19 16.95
C ASP A 29 -3.27 -27.68 16.53
N GLU A 30 -3.83 -28.64 17.30
CA GLU A 30 -5.17 -29.18 17.03
C GLU A 30 -6.30 -28.18 17.26
N ALA A 31 -6.04 -27.09 17.98
CA ALA A 31 -6.99 -26.01 18.22
C ALA A 31 -6.87 -24.85 17.23
N ILE A 32 -5.95 -24.96 16.25
CA ILE A 32 -5.69 -23.91 15.26
C ILE A 32 -6.24 -24.35 13.90
N PHE A 33 -7.14 -23.56 13.33
CA PHE A 33 -7.50 -23.61 11.93
C PHE A 33 -6.84 -22.42 11.23
N ASN A 34 -5.97 -22.70 10.27
CA ASN A 34 -5.32 -21.69 9.46
C ASN A 34 -5.73 -21.83 8.00
N TRP A 35 -6.20 -20.73 7.40
CA TRP A 35 -6.54 -20.65 5.99
C TRP A 35 -5.75 -19.51 5.37
N THR A 36 -4.81 -19.86 4.51
CA THR A 36 -3.88 -18.93 3.88
C THR A 36 -4.35 -18.52 2.48
N TYR A 37 -3.74 -17.45 1.95
CA TYR A 37 -3.91 -17.09 0.54
C TYR A 37 -3.55 -18.26 -0.42
N ALA A 38 -2.52 -19.04 -0.10
CA ALA A 38 -2.14 -20.20 -0.91
C ALA A 38 -3.22 -21.28 -0.90
N ASP A 39 -3.87 -21.51 0.25
CA ASP A 39 -4.98 -22.47 0.36
C ASP A 39 -6.20 -21.98 -0.42
N GLU A 40 -6.51 -20.71 -0.35
CA GLU A 40 -7.57 -20.08 -1.13
C GLU A 40 -7.33 -20.22 -2.64
N GLN A 41 -6.13 -19.91 -3.12
CA GLN A 41 -5.79 -20.01 -4.54
C GLN A 41 -5.79 -21.48 -5.01
N ARG A 42 -5.37 -22.41 -4.15
CA ARG A 42 -5.47 -23.85 -4.42
C ARG A 42 -6.93 -24.28 -4.51
N ALA A 43 -7.76 -23.93 -3.55
CA ALA A 43 -9.20 -24.22 -3.57
C ALA A 43 -9.90 -23.65 -4.81
N LYS A 44 -9.47 -22.45 -5.26
CA LYS A 44 -9.98 -21.84 -6.50
C LYS A 44 -9.63 -22.67 -7.73
N GLN A 45 -8.42 -23.20 -7.80
CA GLN A 45 -7.93 -23.99 -8.95
C GLN A 45 -8.45 -25.42 -8.98
N GLU A 46 -8.59 -26.03 -7.81
CA GLU A 46 -8.98 -27.44 -7.62
C GLU A 46 -10.50 -27.60 -7.43
N TRP A 47 -11.29 -26.54 -7.54
CA TRP A 47 -12.73 -26.59 -7.35
C TRP A 47 -13.39 -27.59 -8.32
N ASN A 48 -14.23 -28.45 -7.78
CA ASN A 48 -14.98 -29.40 -8.57
C ASN A 48 -16.33 -28.79 -9.01
N ASP A 49 -16.51 -28.57 -10.29
CA ASP A 49 -17.74 -28.01 -10.86
C ASP A 49 -19.02 -28.85 -10.55
N ALA A 50 -18.84 -30.12 -10.20
CA ALA A 50 -19.95 -30.97 -9.73
C ALA A 50 -20.51 -30.53 -8.37
N GLU A 51 -19.75 -29.76 -7.59
CA GLU A 51 -20.17 -29.20 -6.29
C GLU A 51 -20.91 -27.84 -6.43
N GLY A 52 -21.12 -27.37 -7.67
CA GLY A 52 -21.78 -26.11 -7.97
C GLY A 52 -20.81 -24.98 -8.29
N ASN A 53 -21.30 -23.75 -8.20
CA ASN A 53 -20.51 -22.57 -8.52
C ASN A 53 -19.29 -22.42 -7.59
N ASN A 54 -18.12 -22.20 -8.15
CA ASN A 54 -16.90 -21.98 -7.40
C ASN A 54 -16.99 -20.67 -6.57
N PRO A 55 -17.05 -20.74 -5.22
CA PRO A 55 -17.16 -19.55 -4.38
C PRO A 55 -15.90 -18.69 -4.38
N TYR A 56 -14.77 -19.24 -4.82
CA TYR A 56 -13.49 -18.55 -4.91
C TYR A 56 -13.24 -17.92 -6.30
N ALA A 57 -14.12 -18.14 -7.27
CA ALA A 57 -13.91 -17.73 -8.67
C ALA A 57 -13.61 -16.23 -8.82
N THR A 58 -14.28 -15.39 -8.03
CA THR A 58 -14.15 -13.92 -8.08
C THR A 58 -12.99 -13.37 -7.27
N LEU A 59 -12.34 -14.19 -6.43
CA LEU A 59 -11.22 -13.72 -5.62
C LEU A 59 -10.02 -13.37 -6.49
N PRO A 60 -9.38 -12.20 -6.30
CA PRO A 60 -8.28 -11.76 -7.13
C PRO A 60 -7.00 -12.56 -6.87
N ARG A 61 -6.16 -12.62 -7.88
CA ARG A 61 -4.81 -13.15 -7.74
C ARG A 61 -3.85 -12.03 -7.33
N LEU A 62 -3.09 -12.25 -6.26
CA LEU A 62 -2.02 -11.36 -5.85
C LEU A 62 -0.75 -11.64 -6.69
N ASN A 63 -0.26 -10.64 -7.40
CA ASN A 63 1.02 -10.67 -8.07
C ASN A 63 1.96 -9.70 -7.38
N LEU A 64 3.13 -10.18 -6.94
CA LEU A 64 4.15 -9.37 -6.29
C LEU A 64 5.26 -9.08 -7.30
N TYR A 65 5.56 -7.81 -7.51
CA TYR A 65 6.64 -7.35 -8.37
C TYR A 65 7.63 -6.54 -7.55
N THR A 66 8.92 -6.81 -7.73
CA THR A 66 9.99 -6.02 -7.13
C THR A 66 10.73 -5.28 -8.24
N TYR A 67 10.98 -4.00 -8.03
CA TYR A 67 11.78 -3.18 -8.93
C TYR A 67 13.08 -2.82 -8.24
N GLN A 68 14.19 -3.18 -8.89
CA GLN A 68 15.49 -2.76 -8.41
C GLN A 68 15.61 -1.25 -8.58
N MET A 69 15.82 -0.55 -7.47
CA MET A 69 16.14 0.88 -7.51
C MET A 69 17.46 1.02 -8.27
N SER A 70 17.38 1.66 -9.43
CA SER A 70 18.53 1.80 -10.31
C SER A 70 19.63 2.65 -9.68
N ASP A 71 20.84 2.47 -10.15
CA ASP A 71 22.04 3.22 -9.77
C ASP A 71 21.86 4.74 -9.80
N ILE A 72 20.92 5.24 -10.63
CA ILE A 72 20.55 6.66 -10.68
C ILE A 72 20.06 7.20 -9.33
N ILE A 73 19.25 6.41 -8.60
CA ILE A 73 18.75 6.82 -7.29
C ILE A 73 19.82 6.61 -6.23
N LYS A 74 20.63 5.55 -6.36
CA LYS A 74 21.78 5.30 -5.49
C LYS A 74 22.81 6.43 -5.59
N ASP A 75 23.19 6.81 -6.81
CA ASP A 75 24.16 7.88 -7.03
C ASP A 75 23.70 9.23 -6.51
N GLU A 76 22.42 9.54 -6.59
CA GLU A 76 21.89 10.80 -6.09
C GLU A 76 21.71 10.81 -4.56
N LEU A 77 21.33 9.69 -3.97
CA LEU A 77 21.30 9.54 -2.50
C LEU A 77 22.73 9.64 -1.93
N ASN A 78 23.71 9.03 -2.58
CA ASN A 78 25.10 9.08 -2.17
C ASN A 78 25.73 10.47 -2.35
N ARG A 79 25.28 11.28 -3.30
CA ARG A 79 25.75 12.67 -3.51
C ARG A 79 25.12 13.68 -2.56
N GLY A 80 23.95 13.36 -1.99
CA GLY A 80 23.19 14.31 -1.16
C GLY A 80 23.45 14.21 0.35
N ILE A 81 24.18 13.21 0.82
CA ILE A 81 24.35 12.95 2.24
C ILE A 81 25.85 12.81 2.56
N GLU A 82 26.60 13.91 2.44
CA GLU A 82 27.84 14.07 3.19
C GLU A 82 27.50 14.43 4.65
N ILE A 83 27.34 13.42 5.48
CA ILE A 83 27.32 13.62 6.93
C ILE A 83 28.73 13.36 7.44
N ASN A 84 29.45 14.43 7.81
CA ASN A 84 30.73 14.40 8.49
C ASN A 84 31.91 13.69 7.78
N GLY A 85 31.95 13.63 6.45
CA GLY A 85 33.11 13.12 5.71
C GLY A 85 33.27 11.61 5.70
N GLU A 86 32.32 10.85 6.16
CA GLU A 86 32.27 9.40 6.06
C GLU A 86 31.18 8.97 5.08
N THR A 87 31.58 8.19 4.06
CA THR A 87 30.67 7.58 3.09
C THR A 87 30.06 6.34 3.73
N GLU A 88 28.95 6.48 4.44
CA GLU A 88 28.16 5.31 4.83
C GLU A 88 27.31 4.84 3.65
N GLU A 89 27.34 3.55 3.35
CA GLU A 89 26.38 2.90 2.44
C GLU A 89 25.01 2.92 3.11
N PHE A 90 24.22 3.95 2.82
CA PHE A 90 22.85 4.01 3.30
C PHE A 90 21.97 3.06 2.50
N ALA A 91 21.27 2.17 3.20
CA ALA A 91 20.12 1.47 2.63
C ALA A 91 19.07 2.51 2.21
N PHE A 92 18.46 2.32 1.03
CA PHE A 92 17.40 3.20 0.54
C PHE A 92 16.27 3.31 1.57
N ASP A 93 16.04 4.50 2.08
CA ASP A 93 14.97 4.80 3.01
C ASP A 93 13.91 5.70 2.35
N LEU A 94 12.71 5.13 2.18
CA LEU A 94 11.54 5.86 1.64
C LEU A 94 11.17 7.09 2.46
N ILE A 95 11.44 7.09 3.77
CA ILE A 95 11.14 8.23 4.65
C ILE A 95 12.03 9.41 4.28
N ILE A 96 13.32 9.15 4.07
CA ILE A 96 14.30 10.17 3.66
C ILE A 96 14.03 10.61 2.22
N PHE A 97 13.72 9.65 1.34
CA PHE A 97 13.48 9.94 -0.08
C PHE A 97 12.31 10.91 -0.29
N PHE A 98 11.23 10.74 0.46
CA PHE A 98 10.07 11.63 0.40
C PHE A 98 10.03 12.65 1.55
N GLU A 99 11.16 12.92 2.17
CA GLU A 99 11.25 13.95 3.21
C GLU A 99 10.83 15.32 2.67
N THR A 100 10.13 16.08 3.51
CA THR A 100 9.62 17.41 3.15
C THR A 100 10.15 18.48 4.09
N LYS A 101 10.40 19.67 3.53
CA LYS A 101 10.70 20.87 4.27
C LYS A 101 9.88 22.03 3.68
N ASN A 102 9.18 22.77 4.53
CA ASN A 102 8.29 23.85 4.09
C ASN A 102 7.25 23.44 3.03
N GLY A 103 6.72 22.21 3.13
CA GLY A 103 5.71 21.69 2.20
C GLY A 103 6.23 21.27 0.82
N GLN A 104 7.54 21.21 0.63
CA GLN A 104 8.19 20.74 -0.60
C GLN A 104 9.08 19.55 -0.31
N VAL A 105 9.18 18.64 -1.27
CA VAL A 105 10.10 17.49 -1.17
C VAL A 105 11.55 17.98 -1.19
N VAL A 106 12.36 17.53 -0.22
CA VAL A 106 13.77 17.91 -0.10
C VAL A 106 14.56 17.41 -1.31
N LEU A 107 14.41 16.13 -1.67
CA LEU A 107 15.07 15.50 -2.82
C LEU A 107 14.24 15.70 -4.11
N ASN A 108 13.93 16.95 -4.42
CA ASN A 108 13.03 17.30 -5.52
C ASN A 108 13.43 16.71 -6.89
N VAL A 109 14.71 16.78 -7.23
CA VAL A 109 15.24 16.25 -8.51
C VAL A 109 15.14 14.74 -8.56
N SER A 110 15.50 14.06 -7.47
CA SER A 110 15.47 12.59 -7.37
C SER A 110 14.04 12.04 -7.42
N VAL A 111 13.10 12.72 -6.76
CA VAL A 111 11.68 12.33 -6.83
C VAL A 111 11.12 12.53 -8.23
N ASN A 112 11.43 13.62 -8.92
CA ASN A 112 11.02 13.81 -10.31
C ASN A 112 11.58 12.71 -11.22
N LYS A 113 12.89 12.41 -11.13
CA LYS A 113 13.51 11.31 -11.89
C LYS A 113 12.88 9.94 -11.59
N PHE A 114 12.48 9.71 -10.35
CA PHE A 114 11.76 8.50 -9.97
C PHE A 114 10.40 8.42 -10.66
N LEU A 115 9.61 9.50 -10.64
CA LEU A 115 8.31 9.56 -11.31
C LEU A 115 8.47 9.39 -12.84
N ASP A 116 9.46 10.06 -13.43
CA ASP A 116 9.79 9.87 -14.85
C ASP A 116 10.18 8.41 -15.15
N ALA A 117 10.99 7.78 -14.29
CA ALA A 117 11.39 6.40 -14.48
C ALA A 117 10.21 5.43 -14.42
N LEU A 118 9.24 5.64 -13.53
CA LEU A 118 8.02 4.84 -13.44
C LEU A 118 7.21 4.85 -14.75
N THR A 119 7.31 5.94 -15.51
CA THR A 119 6.46 6.18 -16.69
C THR A 119 7.19 6.01 -18.03
N THR A 120 8.54 5.93 -18.03
CA THR A 120 9.32 5.88 -19.27
C THR A 120 10.21 4.65 -19.40
N ARG A 121 10.66 4.05 -18.28
CA ARG A 121 11.57 2.91 -18.34
C ARG A 121 10.83 1.62 -18.61
N THR A 122 11.33 0.84 -19.55
CA THR A 122 10.81 -0.49 -19.90
C THR A 122 10.63 -1.37 -18.65
N LYS A 123 9.49 -2.04 -18.56
CA LYS A 123 9.05 -2.90 -17.46
C LYS A 123 8.63 -2.18 -16.17
N PHE A 124 8.71 -0.85 -16.09
CA PHE A 124 8.16 -0.12 -14.95
C PHE A 124 6.63 0.01 -15.06
N PRO A 125 5.92 0.11 -13.91
CA PRO A 125 4.47 -0.14 -13.85
C PRO A 125 3.62 0.82 -14.70
N PHE A 126 4.10 2.01 -15.00
CA PHE A 126 3.34 3.01 -15.76
C PHE A 126 3.99 3.35 -17.10
N SER A 127 4.91 2.50 -17.62
CA SER A 127 5.73 2.84 -18.78
C SER A 127 4.99 2.72 -20.12
N THR A 128 3.95 1.92 -20.22
CA THR A 128 3.13 1.75 -21.42
C THR A 128 1.65 1.98 -21.16
N ASP A 129 0.87 2.21 -22.20
CA ASP A 129 -0.58 2.40 -22.06
C ASP A 129 -1.28 1.11 -21.61
N GLU A 130 -0.78 -0.06 -22.03
CA GLU A 130 -1.30 -1.35 -21.61
C GLU A 130 -1.14 -1.53 -20.11
N LEU A 131 0.06 -1.28 -19.57
CA LEU A 131 0.32 -1.35 -18.13
C LEU A 131 -0.51 -0.33 -17.34
N ARG A 132 -0.68 0.89 -17.85
CA ARG A 132 -1.56 1.89 -17.24
C ARG A 132 -3.03 1.47 -17.24
N ASN A 133 -3.46 0.71 -18.26
CA ASN A 133 -4.81 0.17 -18.33
C ASN A 133 -5.03 -0.99 -17.35
N GLU A 134 -4.00 -1.75 -17.02
CA GLU A 134 -4.04 -2.74 -15.95
C GLU A 134 -4.02 -2.07 -14.56
N LEU A 135 -3.32 -0.94 -14.43
CA LEU A 135 -3.15 -0.17 -13.19
C LEU A 135 -4.06 1.07 -13.14
N LYS A 136 -5.32 0.91 -13.54
CA LYS A 136 -6.30 2.02 -13.52
C LYS A 136 -6.49 2.60 -12.13
N HIS A 137 -6.54 1.74 -11.12
CA HIS A 137 -6.76 2.14 -9.74
C HIS A 137 -5.58 1.68 -8.89
N THR A 138 -4.78 2.63 -8.42
CA THR A 138 -3.55 2.34 -7.69
C THR A 138 -3.56 2.95 -6.30
N PHE A 139 -2.90 2.26 -5.39
CA PHE A 139 -2.80 2.66 -3.99
C PHE A 139 -1.32 2.76 -3.61
N TRP A 140 -0.90 3.95 -3.20
CA TRP A 140 0.47 4.23 -2.78
C TRP A 140 0.53 4.49 -1.29
N LEU A 141 1.34 3.70 -0.60
CA LEU A 141 1.51 3.80 0.83
C LEU A 141 2.71 4.68 1.15
N LEU A 142 2.50 5.70 1.96
CA LEU A 142 3.50 6.67 2.40
C LEU A 142 3.57 6.73 3.93
N ASN A 143 4.70 7.19 4.45
CA ASN A 143 4.95 7.20 5.89
C ASN A 143 4.54 8.51 6.58
N ARG A 144 4.37 9.61 5.83
CA ARG A 144 4.07 10.95 6.38
C ARG A 144 3.03 11.67 5.56
N VAL A 145 2.15 12.40 6.25
CA VAL A 145 1.10 13.22 5.64
C VAL A 145 1.69 14.33 4.76
N ASP A 146 2.72 15.02 5.24
CA ASP A 146 3.37 16.10 4.48
C ASP A 146 4.03 15.58 3.21
N SER A 147 4.64 14.38 3.26
CA SER A 147 5.18 13.69 2.08
C SER A 147 4.10 13.39 1.06
N ALA A 148 2.94 12.89 1.52
CA ALA A 148 1.81 12.60 0.65
C ALA A 148 1.25 13.88 -0.01
N LYS A 149 1.11 14.98 0.75
CA LYS A 149 0.67 16.27 0.23
C LYS A 149 1.65 16.85 -0.80
N ALA A 150 2.95 16.76 -0.54
CA ALA A 150 3.98 17.26 -1.45
C ALA A 150 4.07 16.40 -2.72
N LEU A 151 3.96 15.07 -2.58
CA LEU A 151 3.93 14.16 -3.72
C LEU A 151 2.68 14.37 -4.58
N ALA A 152 1.50 14.59 -3.97
CA ALA A 152 0.28 14.87 -4.71
C ALA A 152 0.46 16.04 -5.68
N LYS A 153 1.05 17.15 -5.23
CA LYS A 153 1.34 18.32 -6.10
C LYS A 153 2.23 17.94 -7.30
N LYS A 154 3.25 17.13 -7.06
CA LYS A 154 4.13 16.67 -8.14
C LYS A 154 3.42 15.77 -9.14
N LEU A 155 2.55 14.89 -8.66
CA LEU A 155 1.75 14.02 -9.52
C LEU A 155 0.74 14.81 -10.36
N GLU A 156 0.15 15.87 -9.80
CA GLU A 156 -0.74 16.79 -10.54
C GLU A 156 -0.02 17.50 -11.70
N GLU A 157 1.26 17.80 -11.54
CA GLU A 157 2.08 18.47 -12.55
C GLU A 157 2.72 17.47 -13.54
N HIS A 158 2.73 16.18 -13.24
CA HIS A 158 3.42 15.17 -14.04
C HIS A 158 2.60 14.78 -15.28
N PRO A 159 3.21 14.67 -16.49
CA PRO A 159 2.49 14.45 -17.76
C PRO A 159 1.61 13.21 -17.80
N VAL A 160 1.99 12.16 -17.10
CA VAL A 160 1.22 10.89 -17.03
C VAL A 160 0.27 10.88 -15.85
N PHE A 161 0.76 11.20 -14.65
CA PHE A 161 -0.03 11.07 -13.43
C PHE A 161 -1.10 12.16 -13.27
N SER A 162 -0.97 13.31 -13.92
CA SER A 162 -2.03 14.33 -13.99
C SER A 162 -3.34 13.82 -14.61
N LYS A 163 -3.28 12.70 -15.33
CA LYS A 163 -4.47 12.04 -15.92
C LYS A 163 -5.21 11.14 -14.92
N TYR A 164 -4.64 10.91 -13.73
CA TYR A 164 -5.26 10.14 -12.66
C TYR A 164 -6.00 11.07 -11.71
N LYS A 165 -7.18 10.65 -11.24
CA LYS A 165 -7.84 11.31 -10.12
C LYS A 165 -7.04 11.01 -8.85
N LEU A 166 -6.42 12.02 -8.28
CA LEU A 166 -5.68 11.89 -7.03
C LEU A 166 -6.64 11.93 -5.83
N ILE A 167 -6.42 11.01 -4.89
CA ILE A 167 -7.15 10.90 -3.63
C ILE A 167 -6.13 10.90 -2.51
N LEU A 168 -6.23 11.86 -1.61
CA LEU A 168 -5.38 11.91 -0.42
C LEU A 168 -6.11 11.24 0.75
N ALA A 169 -5.72 10.01 1.07
CA ALA A 169 -6.20 9.22 2.19
C ALA A 169 -5.22 9.38 3.38
N ALA A 170 -5.08 10.61 3.85
CA ALA A 170 -4.22 10.99 4.96
C ALA A 170 -4.99 11.99 5.83
N GLY A 171 -4.97 11.79 7.14
CA GLY A 171 -5.52 12.77 8.08
C GLY A 171 -4.80 14.11 7.95
N ASP A 172 -5.43 15.21 8.38
CA ASP A 172 -4.80 16.55 8.34
C ASP A 172 -3.64 16.73 9.33
N GLY A 173 -3.32 15.66 10.07
CA GLY A 173 -2.27 15.66 11.10
C GLY A 173 -2.67 16.44 12.35
N LYS A 174 -3.93 16.87 12.47
CA LYS A 174 -4.48 17.45 13.69
C LYS A 174 -5.07 16.33 14.55
N LEU A 175 -4.86 16.42 15.87
CA LEU A 175 -5.35 15.43 16.85
C LEU A 175 -6.88 15.29 16.88
N ASP A 176 -7.62 16.24 16.29
CA ASP A 176 -9.09 16.28 16.24
C ASP A 176 -9.67 15.88 14.86
N ASP A 177 -8.84 15.37 13.96
CA ASP A 177 -9.30 14.99 12.62
C ASP A 177 -9.99 13.63 12.68
N SER A 178 -11.24 13.65 13.09
CA SER A 178 -12.19 12.54 13.02
C SER A 178 -12.68 12.32 11.58
N ASP A 179 -11.82 12.43 10.58
CA ASP A 179 -12.10 11.85 9.28
C ASP A 179 -12.05 10.33 9.48
N GLU A 180 -13.23 9.83 9.86
CA GLU A 180 -13.45 8.42 10.11
C GLU A 180 -12.90 7.62 8.92
N PRO A 181 -12.19 6.51 9.14
CA PRO A 181 -11.72 5.63 8.07
C PRO A 181 -12.80 5.31 7.05
N GLN A 182 -14.06 5.26 7.47
CA GLN A 182 -15.22 5.06 6.61
C GLN A 182 -15.40 6.18 5.58
N LYS A 183 -15.27 7.45 5.97
CA LYS A 183 -15.40 8.58 5.03
C LYS A 183 -14.28 8.59 3.98
N THR A 184 -13.09 8.18 4.37
CA THR A 184 -11.96 8.05 3.44
C THR A 184 -12.19 6.89 2.47
N TYR A 185 -12.71 5.78 2.96
CA TYR A 185 -13.09 4.63 2.13
C TYR A 185 -14.16 5.03 1.12
N ASP A 186 -15.23 5.68 1.55
CA ASP A 186 -16.32 6.11 0.68
C ASP A 186 -15.83 7.06 -0.42
N LYS A 187 -14.89 7.96 -0.13
CA LYS A 187 -14.22 8.82 -1.13
C LYS A 187 -13.46 8.01 -2.18
N VAL A 188 -12.75 6.95 -1.76
CA VAL A 188 -12.00 6.09 -2.68
C VAL A 188 -12.95 5.29 -3.56
N VAL A 189 -13.98 4.66 -2.99
CA VAL A 189 -14.99 3.90 -3.73
C VAL A 189 -15.73 4.79 -4.75
N ASP A 190 -16.17 5.97 -4.31
CA ASP A 190 -16.82 6.93 -5.19
C ASP A 190 -15.91 7.36 -6.35
N ALA A 191 -14.64 7.62 -6.08
CA ALA A 191 -13.70 7.98 -7.12
C ALA A 191 -13.45 6.82 -8.12
N ILE A 192 -13.32 5.58 -7.64
CA ILE A 192 -13.18 4.41 -8.51
C ILE A 192 -14.41 4.24 -9.42
N ALA A 193 -15.61 4.50 -8.89
CA ALA A 193 -16.84 4.40 -9.65
C ALA A 193 -17.00 5.47 -10.75
N HIS A 194 -16.43 6.67 -10.54
CA HIS A 194 -16.67 7.82 -11.43
C HIS A 194 -15.49 8.21 -12.32
N TYR A 195 -14.28 7.74 -12.02
CA TYR A 195 -13.07 8.08 -12.79
C TYR A 195 -12.43 6.84 -13.39
N GLU A 196 -12.02 6.95 -14.64
CA GLU A 196 -11.35 5.84 -15.34
C GLU A 196 -10.04 5.43 -14.65
N ARG A 197 -9.32 6.40 -14.06
CA ARG A 197 -8.04 6.14 -13.39
C ARG A 197 -7.95 6.92 -12.09
N THR A 198 -7.61 6.22 -11.02
CA THR A 198 -7.42 6.83 -9.69
C THR A 198 -6.06 6.47 -9.11
N LEU A 199 -5.49 7.37 -8.32
CA LEU A 199 -4.28 7.14 -7.56
C LEU A 199 -4.51 7.62 -6.13
N THR A 200 -4.57 6.67 -5.20
CA THR A 200 -4.80 6.95 -3.79
C THR A 200 -3.46 7.01 -3.04
N LEU A 201 -3.17 8.15 -2.44
CA LEU A 201 -2.03 8.33 -1.54
C LEU A 201 -2.49 8.13 -0.10
N SER A 202 -2.01 7.09 0.57
CA SER A 202 -2.41 6.77 1.94
C SER A 202 -1.27 6.87 2.93
N VAL A 203 -1.59 7.37 4.12
CA VAL A 203 -0.67 7.42 5.26
C VAL A 203 -1.35 6.77 6.46
N GLY A 204 -1.12 5.46 6.62
CA GLY A 204 -1.65 4.68 7.73
C GLY A 204 -3.18 4.52 7.76
N GLN A 205 -3.91 5.13 6.83
CA GLN A 205 -5.34 4.92 6.64
C GLN A 205 -5.57 3.82 5.59
N LEU A 206 -6.60 3.00 5.77
CA LEU A 206 -6.98 1.90 4.89
C LEU A 206 -5.95 0.75 4.73
N PRO A 207 -5.07 0.44 5.71
CA PRO A 207 -4.06 -0.60 5.50
C PRO A 207 -4.59 -2.02 5.59
N THR A 208 -5.69 -2.25 6.32
CA THR A 208 -6.28 -3.59 6.52
C THR A 208 -7.78 -3.51 6.80
N GLY A 209 -8.51 -4.58 6.48
CA GLY A 209 -9.92 -4.73 6.84
C GLY A 209 -10.89 -3.89 5.99
N VAL A 210 -10.42 -3.30 4.90
CA VAL A 210 -11.25 -2.58 3.95
C VAL A 210 -11.53 -3.51 2.77
N PRO A 211 -12.79 -3.87 2.49
CA PRO A 211 -13.12 -4.65 1.31
C PRO A 211 -12.75 -3.86 0.05
N SER A 212 -12.07 -4.51 -0.89
CA SER A 212 -11.81 -3.93 -2.21
C SER A 212 -13.09 -4.00 -3.02
N PRO A 213 -13.49 -2.94 -3.72
CA PRO A 213 -14.61 -2.96 -4.64
C PRO A 213 -14.33 -3.86 -5.84
#